data_c369ac6ca72757c94a3f71c50a59b2d1
#
_entry.id   c369ac6ca72757c94a3f71c50a59b2d1
#
_cell.length_a   1.000
_cell.length_b   1.000
_cell.length_c   1.000
_cell.angle_alpha   90.00
_cell.angle_beta   90.00
_cell.angle_gamma   90.00
#
_symmetry.space_group_name_H-M   'P 1'
#
loop_
_entity.id
_entity.type
_entity.pdbx_description
1 polymer ?
#
loop_
_entity_poly.entity_id
_entity_poly.type
_entity_poly.pdbx_seq_one_letter_code
_entity_poly.pdbx_strand_id
1 'polypeptide(L)'
;AFVGSDIYGRFKRMQGYDVFEPIGLDGFGIHSENYALKTGTHPMERAKVSEKRFYKQLEAIGNGFAWNEQLETYDPEYYRWTQWIFLQMFKNGLAYRKKQEVNWCPSCKTVLADEQAEGGKCERCGTAVVKKELEQWFFKITDYAERLLTNLEKLDWSERVKIAQRNWIGKSEGALIKFPISNSQFSIEVFTTRPDTLFGAT
;
A
#
# COMPACT_ATOMS: atom_id res chain seq x y z
N ALA A 1 5.19 -15.79 -7.10
CA ALA A 1 4.32 -16.06 -5.95
C ALA A 1 3.57 -17.36 -6.15
N PHE A 2 2.78 -17.56 -7.22
CA PHE A 2 1.90 -18.72 -7.45
C PHE A 2 2.58 -20.09 -7.33
N VAL A 3 3.75 -20.24 -8.00
CA VAL A 3 4.49 -21.53 -7.97
C VAL A 3 4.99 -21.88 -6.57
N GLY A 4 5.41 -20.89 -5.80
CA GLY A 4 5.90 -21.13 -4.44
C GLY A 4 4.81 -21.60 -3.49
N SER A 5 3.62 -21.00 -3.54
CA SER A 5 2.48 -21.43 -2.72
C SER A 5 1.99 -22.81 -3.14
N ASP A 6 1.87 -23.07 -4.44
CA ASP A 6 1.45 -24.36 -4.98
C ASP A 6 2.41 -25.50 -4.57
N ILE A 7 3.71 -25.29 -4.66
CA ILE A 7 4.70 -26.29 -4.21
C ILE A 7 4.54 -26.58 -2.71
N TYR A 8 4.39 -25.53 -1.90
CA TYR A 8 4.21 -25.71 -0.46
C TYR A 8 2.89 -26.41 -0.13
N GLY A 9 1.80 -26.03 -0.80
CA GLY A 9 0.49 -26.66 -0.64
C GLY A 9 0.53 -28.15 -0.99
N ARG A 10 1.15 -28.52 -2.12
CA ARG A 10 1.35 -29.91 -2.52
C ARG A 10 2.18 -30.69 -1.51
N PHE A 11 3.28 -30.11 -1.04
CA PHE A 11 4.12 -30.73 -0.02
C PHE A 11 3.33 -31.03 1.26
N LYS A 12 2.50 -30.07 1.70
CA LYS A 12 1.65 -30.28 2.89
C LYS A 12 0.58 -31.35 2.68
N ARG A 13 -0.05 -31.40 1.51
CA ARG A 13 -0.99 -32.50 1.17
C ARG A 13 -0.30 -33.86 1.21
N MET A 14 0.93 -33.97 0.70
CA MET A 14 1.72 -35.21 0.78
C MET A 14 2.03 -35.61 2.22
N GLN A 15 2.06 -34.68 3.15
CA GLN A 15 2.24 -34.92 4.58
C GLN A 15 0.91 -35.26 5.30
N GLY A 16 -0.21 -35.30 4.60
CA GLY A 16 -1.52 -35.62 5.16
C GLY A 16 -2.29 -34.43 5.73
N TYR A 17 -1.83 -33.19 5.47
CA TYR A 17 -2.57 -31.98 5.86
C TYR A 17 -3.74 -31.75 4.91
N ASP A 18 -4.86 -31.26 5.46
CA ASP A 18 -5.91 -30.64 4.68
C ASP A 18 -5.46 -29.21 4.32
N VAL A 19 -5.36 -28.94 3.01
CA VAL A 19 -4.79 -27.68 2.50
C VAL A 19 -5.84 -26.95 1.68
N PHE A 20 -6.26 -25.78 2.18
CA PHE A 20 -7.07 -24.82 1.45
C PHE A 20 -6.16 -23.75 0.84
N GLU A 21 -6.11 -23.71 -0.47
CA GLU A 21 -5.29 -22.78 -1.25
C GLU A 21 -6.19 -22.01 -2.22
N PRO A 22 -6.85 -20.94 -1.76
CA PRO A 22 -7.76 -20.16 -2.59
C PRO A 22 -7.00 -19.35 -3.64
N ILE A 23 -7.70 -19.02 -4.72
CA ILE A 23 -7.23 -18.12 -5.77
C ILE A 23 -8.27 -17.04 -6.03
N GLY A 24 -7.82 -15.83 -6.33
CA GLY A 24 -8.71 -14.73 -6.62
C GLY A 24 -8.07 -13.65 -7.49
N LEU A 25 -8.89 -12.75 -7.96
CA LEU A 25 -8.46 -11.60 -8.75
C LEU A 25 -8.67 -10.30 -7.97
N ASP A 26 -7.62 -9.50 -7.92
CA ASP A 26 -7.69 -8.13 -7.38
C ASP A 26 -8.14 -7.17 -8.49
N GLY A 27 -9.19 -6.42 -8.21
CA GLY A 27 -9.80 -5.48 -9.15
C GLY A 27 -9.82 -4.04 -8.64
N PHE A 28 -10.60 -3.18 -9.30
CA PHE A 28 -10.68 -1.73 -9.07
C PHE A 28 -9.39 -0.95 -9.36
N GLY A 29 -8.44 -1.53 -10.09
CA GLY A 29 -7.23 -0.86 -10.47
C GLY A 29 -7.41 0.09 -11.65
N ILE A 30 -6.74 1.24 -11.63
CA ILE A 30 -6.71 2.21 -12.75
C ILE A 30 -6.22 1.58 -14.06
N HIS A 31 -5.43 0.51 -14.00
CA HIS A 31 -4.99 -0.22 -15.17
C HIS A 31 -6.16 -0.85 -15.94
N SER A 32 -7.13 -1.42 -15.22
CA SER A 32 -8.34 -2.00 -15.81
C SER A 32 -9.20 -0.92 -16.46
N GLU A 33 -9.35 0.23 -15.81
CA GLU A 33 -10.10 1.36 -16.35
C GLU A 33 -9.43 1.96 -17.59
N ASN A 34 -8.12 2.19 -17.56
CA ASN A 34 -7.37 2.70 -18.72
C ASN A 34 -7.43 1.73 -19.90
N TYR A 35 -7.39 0.42 -19.63
CA TYR A 35 -7.52 -0.57 -20.67
C TYR A 35 -8.95 -0.62 -21.25
N ALA A 36 -9.95 -0.50 -20.42
CA ALA A 36 -11.35 -0.41 -20.84
C ALA A 36 -11.59 0.84 -21.71
N LEU A 37 -11.04 2.00 -21.33
CA LEU A 37 -11.06 3.21 -22.14
C LEU A 37 -10.39 3.00 -23.51
N LYS A 38 -9.23 2.35 -23.52
CA LYS A 38 -8.48 2.06 -24.75
C LYS A 38 -9.25 1.12 -25.70
N THR A 39 -10.02 0.19 -25.15
CA THR A 39 -10.78 -0.81 -25.93
C THR A 39 -12.21 -0.38 -26.21
N GLY A 40 -12.69 0.73 -25.64
CA GLY A 40 -14.05 1.21 -25.77
C GLY A 40 -15.10 0.31 -25.09
N THR A 41 -14.70 -0.49 -24.11
CA THR A 41 -15.58 -1.42 -23.40
C THR A 41 -15.71 -1.04 -21.92
N HIS A 42 -16.87 -1.36 -21.32
CA HIS A 42 -17.05 -1.12 -19.89
C HIS A 42 -16.10 -1.98 -19.06
N PRO A 43 -15.47 -1.45 -17.98
CA PRO A 43 -14.51 -2.19 -17.16
C PRO A 43 -15.02 -3.54 -16.64
N MET A 44 -16.29 -3.61 -16.23
CA MET A 44 -16.94 -4.85 -15.75
C MET A 44 -17.00 -5.94 -16.83
N GLU A 45 -17.36 -5.58 -18.06
CA GLU A 45 -17.40 -6.53 -19.17
C GLU A 45 -16.01 -7.03 -19.52
N ARG A 46 -15.05 -6.13 -19.49
CA ARG A 46 -13.65 -6.45 -19.77
C ARG A 46 -13.04 -7.32 -18.68
N ALA A 47 -13.39 -7.07 -17.42
CA ALA A 47 -12.97 -7.89 -16.29
C ALA A 47 -13.35 -9.35 -16.49
N LYS A 48 -14.59 -9.65 -16.86
CA LYS A 48 -15.08 -11.03 -17.11
C LYS A 48 -14.28 -11.77 -18.19
N VAL A 49 -13.83 -11.06 -19.23
CA VAL A 49 -13.00 -11.66 -20.28
C VAL A 49 -11.59 -11.96 -19.77
N SER A 50 -11.01 -11.02 -19.02
CA SER A 50 -9.68 -11.16 -18.45
C SER A 50 -9.62 -12.25 -17.39
N GLU A 51 -10.63 -12.34 -16.53
CA GLU A 51 -10.84 -13.36 -15.50
C GLU A 51 -10.77 -14.77 -16.08
N LYS A 52 -11.64 -15.07 -17.07
CA LYS A 52 -11.66 -16.37 -17.74
C LYS A 52 -10.29 -16.74 -18.32
N ARG A 53 -9.60 -15.77 -18.92
CA ARG A 53 -8.29 -15.99 -19.50
C ARG A 53 -7.24 -16.27 -18.43
N PHE A 54 -7.28 -15.52 -17.34
CA PHE A 54 -6.35 -15.63 -16.22
C PHE A 54 -6.46 -17.01 -15.56
N TYR A 55 -7.66 -17.43 -15.19
CA TYR A 55 -7.88 -18.74 -14.58
C TYR A 55 -7.46 -19.88 -15.53
N LYS A 56 -7.84 -19.79 -16.80
CA LYS A 56 -7.41 -20.78 -17.82
C LYS A 56 -5.88 -20.89 -17.90
N GLN A 57 -5.16 -19.77 -17.80
CA GLN A 57 -3.69 -19.78 -17.81
C GLN A 57 -3.10 -20.44 -16.56
N LEU A 58 -3.65 -20.15 -15.38
CA LEU A 58 -3.21 -20.76 -14.13
C LEU A 58 -3.51 -22.28 -14.08
N GLU A 59 -4.67 -22.70 -14.58
CA GLU A 59 -4.99 -24.11 -14.72
C GLU A 59 -4.03 -24.82 -15.69
N ALA A 60 -3.70 -24.18 -16.81
CA ALA A 60 -2.82 -24.74 -17.83
C ALA A 60 -1.39 -24.99 -17.33
N ILE A 61 -0.90 -24.21 -16.36
CA ILE A 61 0.40 -24.46 -15.71
C ILE A 61 0.31 -25.47 -14.56
N GLY A 62 -0.87 -26.02 -14.30
CA GLY A 62 -1.08 -27.13 -13.37
C GLY A 62 -1.09 -26.77 -11.89
N ASN A 63 -1.39 -25.53 -11.53
CA ASN A 63 -1.53 -25.12 -10.13
C ASN A 63 -2.67 -25.87 -9.43
N GLY A 64 -2.44 -26.27 -8.18
CA GLY A 64 -3.39 -27.04 -7.35
C GLY A 64 -4.26 -26.19 -6.45
N PHE A 65 -4.75 -25.04 -6.93
CA PHE A 65 -5.64 -24.16 -6.17
C PHE A 65 -7.04 -24.75 -5.95
N ALA A 66 -7.77 -24.18 -5.02
CA ALA A 66 -9.18 -24.52 -4.77
C ALA A 66 -10.07 -23.84 -5.85
N TRP A 67 -10.08 -24.41 -7.05
CA TRP A 67 -10.71 -23.83 -8.23
C TRP A 67 -12.22 -23.58 -8.10
N ASN A 68 -12.88 -24.26 -7.18
CA ASN A 68 -14.30 -24.08 -6.89
C ASN A 68 -14.58 -22.89 -5.93
N GLU A 69 -13.52 -22.33 -5.34
CA GLU A 69 -13.58 -21.26 -4.35
C GLU A 69 -12.90 -19.99 -4.87
N GLN A 70 -13.15 -19.67 -6.13
CA GLN A 70 -12.66 -18.44 -6.76
C GLN A 70 -13.35 -17.24 -6.15
N LEU A 71 -12.60 -16.12 -6.04
CA LEU A 71 -13.15 -14.86 -5.57
C LEU A 71 -12.58 -13.69 -6.36
N GLU A 72 -13.40 -12.68 -6.54
CA GLU A 72 -13.03 -11.42 -7.17
C GLU A 72 -13.30 -10.27 -6.19
N THR A 73 -12.27 -9.46 -5.90
CA THR A 73 -12.39 -8.35 -4.95
C THR A 73 -13.34 -7.25 -5.43
N TYR A 74 -13.65 -7.23 -6.73
CA TYR A 74 -14.61 -6.33 -7.35
C TYR A 74 -16.04 -6.87 -7.41
N ASP A 75 -16.30 -8.08 -6.89
CA ASP A 75 -17.66 -8.60 -6.72
C ASP A 75 -18.36 -7.83 -5.59
N PRO A 76 -19.62 -7.37 -5.77
CA PRO A 76 -20.40 -6.71 -4.73
C PRO A 76 -20.50 -7.49 -3.42
N GLU A 77 -20.62 -8.81 -3.50
CA GLU A 77 -20.67 -9.68 -2.31
C GLU A 77 -19.35 -9.69 -1.54
N TYR A 78 -18.23 -9.43 -2.21
CA TYR A 78 -16.93 -9.29 -1.59
C TYR A 78 -16.70 -7.86 -1.07
N TYR A 79 -16.78 -6.82 -1.94
CA TYR A 79 -16.35 -5.48 -1.55
C TYR A 79 -17.29 -4.80 -0.54
N ARG A 80 -18.53 -5.29 -0.35
CA ARG A 80 -19.37 -4.83 0.75
C ARG A 80 -18.68 -4.96 2.12
N TRP A 81 -17.83 -5.99 2.28
CA TRP A 81 -17.06 -6.18 3.50
C TRP A 81 -15.91 -5.20 3.63
N THR A 82 -15.26 -4.86 2.53
CA THR A 82 -14.26 -3.76 2.49
C THR A 82 -14.90 -2.43 2.88
N GLN A 83 -16.10 -2.16 2.37
CA GLN A 83 -16.86 -0.97 2.76
C GLN A 83 -17.26 -1.00 4.25
N TRP A 84 -17.65 -2.16 4.76
CA TRP A 84 -17.98 -2.33 6.17
C TRP A 84 -16.75 -2.08 7.06
N ILE A 85 -15.59 -2.61 6.71
CA ILE A 85 -14.33 -2.37 7.44
C ILE A 85 -14.01 -0.86 7.45
N PHE A 86 -14.12 -0.19 6.31
CA PHE A 86 -13.92 1.25 6.23
C PHE A 86 -14.85 2.00 7.18
N LEU A 87 -16.13 1.65 7.21
CA LEU A 87 -17.11 2.26 8.11
C LEU A 87 -16.76 2.02 9.59
N GLN A 88 -16.25 0.83 9.94
CA GLN A 88 -15.77 0.59 11.31
C GLN A 88 -14.56 1.46 11.64
N MET A 89 -13.60 1.60 10.73
CA MET A 89 -12.45 2.48 10.92
C MET A 89 -12.88 3.94 11.07
N PHE A 90 -13.82 4.39 10.25
CA PHE A 90 -14.37 5.76 10.35
C PHE A 90 -15.09 5.99 11.68
N LYS A 91 -15.99 5.09 12.10
CA LYS A 91 -16.72 5.16 13.38
C LYS A 91 -15.79 5.19 14.60
N ASN A 92 -14.63 4.54 14.51
CA ASN A 92 -13.61 4.52 15.57
C ASN A 92 -12.57 5.65 15.42
N GLY A 93 -12.80 6.61 14.54
CA GLY A 93 -11.93 7.77 14.36
C GLY A 93 -10.56 7.48 13.74
N LEU A 94 -10.39 6.29 13.13
CA LEU A 94 -9.17 5.89 12.45
C LEU A 94 -9.11 6.36 11.00
N ALA A 95 -10.26 6.65 10.39
CA ALA A 95 -10.36 7.24 9.06
C ALA A 95 -10.86 8.68 9.16
N TYR A 96 -10.25 9.59 8.41
CA TYR A 96 -10.60 11.01 8.38
C TYR A 96 -10.34 11.62 7.00
N ARG A 97 -10.96 12.78 6.73
CA ARG A 97 -10.71 13.53 5.51
C ARG A 97 -9.82 14.73 5.80
N LYS A 98 -8.89 14.99 4.88
CA LYS A 98 -7.99 16.14 4.94
C LYS A 98 -7.60 16.56 3.53
N LYS A 99 -7.46 17.88 3.32
CA LYS A 99 -6.76 18.41 2.15
C LYS A 99 -5.26 18.22 2.33
N GLN A 100 -4.62 17.65 1.34
CA GLN A 100 -3.18 17.43 1.33
C GLN A 100 -2.65 17.44 -0.10
N GLU A 101 -1.41 17.86 -0.26
CA GLU A 101 -0.71 17.67 -1.51
C GLU A 101 -0.46 16.20 -1.78
N VAL A 102 -0.83 15.79 -2.99
CA VAL A 102 -0.63 14.42 -3.48
C VAL A 102 0.11 14.46 -4.81
N ASN A 103 0.80 13.37 -5.13
CA ASN A 103 1.36 13.20 -6.46
C ASN A 103 0.22 12.97 -7.46
N TRP A 104 0.14 13.82 -8.47
CA TRP A 104 -0.89 13.77 -9.49
C TRP A 104 -0.30 13.57 -10.87
N CYS A 105 -0.78 12.55 -11.59
CA CYS A 105 -0.47 12.41 -13.01
C CYS A 105 -1.55 13.10 -13.85
N PRO A 106 -1.22 14.17 -14.59
CA PRO A 106 -2.21 14.90 -15.41
C PRO A 106 -2.68 14.09 -16.63
N SER A 107 -1.88 13.18 -17.14
CA SER A 107 -2.22 12.28 -18.25
C SER A 107 -3.16 11.15 -17.80
N CYS A 108 -2.81 10.42 -16.75
CA CYS A 108 -3.65 9.34 -16.22
C CYS A 108 -4.83 9.86 -15.37
N LYS A 109 -4.85 11.15 -15.03
CA LYS A 109 -5.85 11.80 -14.16
C LYS A 109 -6.06 11.07 -12.84
N THR A 110 -4.96 10.65 -12.20
CA THR A 110 -5.00 9.86 -10.97
C THR A 110 -3.95 10.32 -9.96
N VAL A 111 -4.22 10.02 -8.70
CA VAL A 111 -3.25 10.15 -7.60
C VAL A 111 -2.28 8.96 -7.66
N LEU A 112 -1.04 9.23 -7.33
CA LEU A 112 0.04 8.24 -7.29
C LEU A 112 0.64 8.16 -5.89
N ALA A 113 0.98 6.95 -5.45
CA ALA A 113 1.86 6.74 -4.30
C ALA A 113 3.29 7.23 -4.63
N ASP A 114 4.10 7.43 -3.62
CA ASP A 114 5.48 7.94 -3.81
C ASP A 114 6.31 6.95 -4.66
N GLU A 115 6.13 5.65 -4.45
CA GLU A 115 6.78 4.59 -5.21
C GLU A 115 6.38 4.60 -6.69
N GLN A 116 5.19 5.10 -7.01
CA GLN A 116 4.66 5.21 -8.39
C GLN A 116 5.07 6.52 -9.08
N ALA A 117 5.72 7.42 -8.36
CA ALA A 117 6.18 8.73 -8.81
C ALA A 117 7.71 8.87 -8.71
N GLU A 118 8.43 7.78 -8.67
CA GLU A 118 9.88 7.76 -8.56
C GLU A 118 10.54 8.53 -9.73
N GLY A 119 11.53 9.36 -9.40
CA GLY A 119 12.16 10.24 -10.39
C GLY A 119 11.26 11.34 -10.95
N GLY A 120 10.13 11.65 -10.29
CA GLY A 120 9.18 12.70 -10.71
C GLY A 120 8.35 12.35 -11.94
N LYS A 121 8.32 11.08 -12.33
CA LYS A 121 7.56 10.58 -13.48
C LYS A 121 6.55 9.52 -13.07
N CYS A 122 5.42 9.51 -13.74
CA CYS A 122 4.41 8.47 -13.57
C CYS A 122 4.95 7.12 -14.07
N GLU A 123 4.99 6.10 -13.22
CA GLU A 123 5.42 4.74 -13.57
C GLU A 123 4.69 4.14 -14.77
N ARG A 124 3.43 4.61 -15.02
CA ARG A 124 2.52 4.05 -16.03
C ARG A 124 2.66 4.66 -17.40
N CYS A 125 2.79 5.99 -17.47
CA CYS A 125 2.76 6.72 -18.75
C CYS A 125 3.99 7.60 -18.97
N GLY A 126 4.93 7.66 -18.03
CA GLY A 126 6.14 8.47 -18.12
C GLY A 126 5.93 9.99 -18.04
N THR A 127 4.69 10.46 -17.90
CA THR A 127 4.37 11.89 -17.80
C THR A 127 4.91 12.45 -16.49
N ALA A 128 5.43 13.69 -16.52
CA ALA A 128 5.86 14.39 -15.32
C ALA A 128 4.71 14.50 -14.30
N VAL A 129 5.01 14.13 -13.07
CA VAL A 129 4.06 14.20 -11.94
C VAL A 129 4.08 15.61 -11.38
N VAL A 130 2.90 16.10 -11.03
CA VAL A 130 2.73 17.41 -10.38
C VAL A 130 2.16 17.23 -8.98
N LYS A 131 2.48 18.15 -8.08
CA LYS A 131 1.82 18.22 -6.78
C LYS A 131 0.46 18.90 -6.96
N LYS A 132 -0.57 18.30 -6.36
CA LYS A 132 -1.94 18.83 -6.40
C LYS A 132 -2.59 18.69 -5.04
N GLU A 133 -3.14 19.76 -4.53
CA GLU A 133 -3.91 19.72 -3.30
C GLU A 133 -5.30 19.14 -3.58
N LEU A 134 -5.60 18.03 -2.92
CA LEU A 134 -6.88 17.35 -3.02
C LEU A 134 -7.38 16.93 -1.63
N GLU A 135 -8.70 16.96 -1.46
CA GLU A 135 -9.34 16.40 -0.28
C GLU A 135 -9.38 14.87 -0.42
N GLN A 136 -8.70 14.18 0.49
CA GLN A 136 -8.51 12.74 0.47
C GLN A 136 -8.90 12.10 1.80
N TRP A 137 -9.19 10.81 1.75
CA TRP A 137 -9.30 9.98 2.93
C TRP A 137 -7.92 9.54 3.41
N PHE A 138 -7.72 9.59 4.71
CA PHE A 138 -6.51 9.15 5.40
C PHE A 138 -6.86 8.20 6.53
N PHE A 139 -5.94 7.28 6.81
CA PHE A 139 -5.96 6.45 8.00
C PHE A 139 -4.88 6.91 8.98
N LYS A 140 -5.18 6.90 10.26
CA LYS A 140 -4.23 7.24 11.33
C LYS A 140 -3.25 6.09 11.59
N ILE A 141 -2.50 5.69 10.56
CA ILE A 141 -1.56 4.57 10.65
C ILE A 141 -0.39 4.85 11.60
N THR A 142 0.02 6.11 11.72
CA THR A 142 1.12 6.54 12.58
C THR A 142 0.84 6.35 14.07
N ASP A 143 -0.43 6.33 14.49
CA ASP A 143 -0.83 6.06 15.87
C ASP A 143 -0.42 4.65 16.32
N TYR A 144 -0.15 3.75 15.38
CA TYR A 144 0.26 2.37 15.62
C TYR A 144 1.77 2.12 15.45
N ALA A 145 2.54 3.12 15.02
CA ALA A 145 3.94 2.96 14.65
C ALA A 145 4.79 2.39 15.80
N GLU A 146 4.69 2.97 17.00
CA GLU A 146 5.44 2.52 18.17
C GLU A 146 5.04 1.10 18.61
N ARG A 147 3.73 0.81 18.57
CA ARG A 147 3.20 -0.51 18.92
C ARG A 147 3.66 -1.58 17.92
N LEU A 148 3.67 -1.26 16.63
CA LEU A 148 4.16 -2.16 15.58
C LEU A 148 5.65 -2.42 15.78
N LEU A 149 6.46 -1.38 16.04
CA LEU A 149 7.89 -1.50 16.27
C LEU A 149 8.21 -2.39 17.48
N THR A 150 7.54 -2.15 18.61
CA THR A 150 7.73 -2.94 19.84
C THR A 150 7.31 -4.40 19.66
N ASN A 151 6.25 -4.66 18.88
CA ASN A 151 5.76 -6.01 18.69
C ASN A 151 6.61 -6.83 17.70
N LEU A 152 7.48 -6.21 16.90
CA LEU A 152 8.38 -6.94 15.99
C LEU A 152 9.26 -7.96 16.74
N GLU A 153 9.68 -7.65 17.96
CA GLU A 153 10.53 -8.53 18.74
C GLU A 153 9.83 -9.84 19.15
N LYS A 154 8.51 -9.84 19.21
CA LYS A 154 7.67 -10.99 19.59
C LYS A 154 7.37 -11.92 18.41
N LEU A 155 7.69 -11.48 17.18
CA LEU A 155 7.38 -12.25 15.98
C LEU A 155 8.52 -13.20 15.61
N ASP A 156 8.18 -14.41 15.25
CA ASP A 156 9.11 -15.39 14.68
C ASP A 156 9.31 -15.11 13.17
N TRP A 157 9.87 -13.93 12.89
CA TRP A 157 10.23 -13.50 11.54
C TRP A 157 11.75 -13.47 11.37
N SER A 158 12.21 -13.66 10.13
CA SER A 158 13.62 -13.51 9.82
C SER A 158 14.11 -12.09 10.11
N GLU A 159 15.36 -11.95 10.54
CA GLU A 159 15.96 -10.64 10.82
C GLU A 159 15.92 -9.69 9.63
N ARG A 160 16.05 -10.21 8.42
CA ARG A 160 15.89 -9.41 7.18
C ARG A 160 14.54 -8.70 7.13
N VAL A 161 13.45 -9.39 7.48
CA VAL A 161 12.10 -8.81 7.47
C VAL A 161 11.97 -7.81 8.63
N LYS A 162 12.46 -8.14 9.82
CA LYS A 162 12.41 -7.23 10.97
C LYS A 162 13.16 -5.93 10.71
N ILE A 163 14.37 -6.00 10.12
CA ILE A 163 15.13 -4.82 9.71
C ILE A 163 14.36 -3.97 8.69
N ALA A 164 13.77 -4.61 7.68
CA ALA A 164 12.97 -3.89 6.68
C ALA A 164 11.78 -3.15 7.33
N GLN A 165 11.09 -3.78 8.29
CA GLN A 165 9.99 -3.16 9.02
C GLN A 165 10.45 -2.00 9.92
N ARG A 166 11.56 -2.15 10.65
CA ARG A 166 12.14 -1.07 11.46
C ARG A 166 12.50 0.14 10.58
N ASN A 167 13.15 -0.11 9.45
CA ASN A 167 13.54 0.94 8.51
C ASN A 167 12.32 1.64 7.88
N TRP A 168 11.27 0.88 7.58
CA TRP A 168 10.03 1.44 7.04
C TRP A 168 9.31 2.36 8.05
N ILE A 169 9.23 1.94 9.31
CA ILE A 169 8.65 2.77 10.38
C ILE A 169 9.52 4.01 10.62
N GLY A 170 10.84 3.86 10.54
CA GLY A 170 11.80 4.96 10.54
C GLY A 170 11.77 5.79 11.82
N LYS A 171 11.67 5.14 13.00
CA LYS A 171 11.72 5.86 14.27
C LYS A 171 13.02 6.66 14.36
N SER A 172 12.88 7.97 14.59
CA SER A 172 14.01 8.90 14.74
C SER A 172 13.88 9.64 16.06
N GLU A 173 14.96 9.69 16.80
CA GLU A 173 15.04 10.44 18.06
C GLU A 173 15.98 11.64 17.88
N GLY A 174 15.60 12.79 18.45
CA GLY A 174 16.38 14.01 18.33
C GLY A 174 15.96 15.05 19.33
N ALA A 175 16.52 16.24 19.19
CA ALA A 175 16.26 17.38 20.06
C ALA A 175 15.62 18.54 19.28
N LEU A 176 14.66 19.19 19.91
CA LEU A 176 14.14 20.50 19.48
C LEU A 176 15.03 21.60 20.10
N ILE A 177 15.60 22.43 19.24
CA ILE A 177 16.50 23.49 19.64
C ILE A 177 15.90 24.82 19.24
N LYS A 178 15.87 25.76 20.19
CA LYS A 178 15.38 27.12 19.97
C LYS A 178 16.54 28.07 19.87
N PHE A 179 16.68 28.70 18.73
CA PHE A 179 17.64 29.79 18.50
C PHE A 179 16.92 31.12 18.71
N PRO A 180 17.21 31.86 19.80
CA PRO A 180 16.64 33.18 19.98
C PRO A 180 17.21 34.16 18.95
N ILE A 181 16.36 35.00 18.37
CA ILE A 181 16.80 36.08 17.48
C ILE A 181 17.09 37.32 18.33
N SER A 182 18.33 37.79 18.25
CA SER A 182 18.75 39.02 18.98
C SER A 182 17.81 40.19 18.68
N ASN A 183 17.36 40.87 19.73
CA ASN A 183 16.43 42.02 19.64
C ASN A 183 15.02 41.67 19.13
N SER A 184 14.59 40.40 19.24
CA SER A 184 13.26 39.96 18.85
C SER A 184 12.65 39.07 19.92
N GLN A 185 11.31 39.04 20.00
CA GLN A 185 10.58 38.05 20.83
C GLN A 185 10.43 36.73 20.10
N PHE A 186 10.90 36.61 18.87
CA PHE A 186 10.81 35.40 18.07
C PHE A 186 12.05 34.51 18.27
N SER A 187 11.85 33.26 18.14
CA SER A 187 12.91 32.24 18.09
C SER A 187 12.69 31.33 16.88
N ILE A 188 13.78 30.83 16.31
CA ILE A 188 13.74 29.79 15.29
C ILE A 188 13.83 28.46 16.03
N GLU A 189 12.83 27.61 15.86
CA GLU A 189 12.83 26.25 16.39
C GLU A 189 13.22 25.27 15.29
N VAL A 190 14.23 24.45 15.54
CA VAL A 190 14.71 23.42 14.62
C VAL A 190 14.79 22.08 15.31
N PHE A 191 14.44 21.02 14.58
CA PHE A 191 14.64 19.65 15.01
C PHE A 191 15.93 19.09 14.41
N THR A 192 16.74 18.42 15.23
CA THR A 192 17.93 17.72 14.76
C THR A 192 18.08 16.35 15.44
N THR A 193 18.51 15.36 14.68
CA THR A 193 18.91 14.05 15.19
C THR A 193 20.37 14.03 15.65
N ARG A 194 21.11 15.12 15.41
CA ARG A 194 22.54 15.26 15.73
C ARG A 194 22.79 16.56 16.52
N PRO A 195 22.26 16.64 17.77
CA PRO A 195 22.48 17.83 18.60
C PRO A 195 23.96 18.03 18.96
N ASP A 196 24.77 17.00 18.88
CA ASP A 196 26.22 17.03 19.04
C ASP A 196 26.96 17.87 17.98
N THR A 197 26.34 18.11 16.83
CA THR A 197 26.93 18.87 15.70
C THR A 197 26.55 20.36 15.69
N LEU A 198 25.81 20.83 16.68
CA LEU A 198 25.31 22.23 16.76
C LEU A 198 26.41 23.28 16.67
N PHE A 199 27.56 23.03 17.28
CA PHE A 199 28.68 23.96 17.27
C PHE A 199 29.36 24.11 15.90
N GLY A 200 29.02 23.25 14.94
CA GLY A 200 29.46 23.35 13.56
C GLY A 200 28.45 24.04 12.62
N ALA A 201 27.32 24.53 13.14
CA ALA A 201 26.34 25.27 12.36
C ALA A 201 26.87 26.69 12.08
N THR A 202 26.97 27.06 10.82
CA THR A 202 27.40 28.39 10.33
C THR A 202 26.30 29.05 9.55
#